data_2a422374c6f69fa5b9e1d68766b77eb1
#
_entry.id   2a422374c6f69fa5b9e1d68766b77eb1
#
_cell.length_a   1.000
_cell.length_b   1.000
_cell.length_c   1.000
_cell.angle_alpha   90.00
_cell.angle_beta   90.00
_cell.angle_gamma   90.00
#
_symmetry.space_group_name_H-M   'P 1'
#
loop_
_entity.id
_entity.type
_entity.pdbx_description
1 polymer ?
#
loop_
_entity_poly.entity_id
_entity_poly.type
_entity_poly.pdbx_seq_one_letter_code
_entity_poly.pdbx_strand_id
1 'polypeptide(L)'
;LIATPTGLGANIYASVYGKVTEITDDRIIIEAADEQPDEFVPIDVPEDASKLDMVKAAGVVGMGGAGFPTGVKLNINLAETPMGEINPEINPELPKDFSIDCGYILINAAECEPGLEHNTQQIETQTDKVIRGIKYCMEITHAEKTIIAIKKKHHKAIKALQKALEKESAITMHLLPDIYPMGEERAVVRECLGVNLDTTQLPSAARAVVVNVETACRVAEAIDEKRPCISKNLTVRGKLNGGNAAHVYMDVPVGVSVGELIEKAGGIDGKYGEIIMGGAFTGKSTELDAPITKTTGAILVTVEFPDLHGANVGILVCA
;
A
#
# COMPACT_ATOMS: atom_id res chain seq x y z
N LEU A 1 -20.20 -6.47 -6.24
CA LEU A 1 -19.21 -6.89 -7.21
C LEU A 1 -19.60 -6.35 -8.58
N ILE A 2 -18.69 -5.64 -9.25
CA ILE A 2 -18.93 -5.04 -10.58
C ILE A 2 -17.97 -5.56 -11.66
N ALA A 3 -16.81 -6.09 -11.29
CA ALA A 3 -15.90 -6.78 -12.20
C ALA A 3 -15.09 -7.87 -11.50
N THR A 4 -14.79 -8.93 -12.25
CA THR A 4 -13.92 -10.03 -11.82
C THR A 4 -12.72 -10.15 -12.78
N PRO A 5 -11.54 -10.53 -12.29
CA PRO A 5 -10.39 -10.69 -13.16
C PRO A 5 -10.54 -11.92 -14.06
N THR A 6 -10.07 -11.82 -15.30
CA THR A 6 -9.96 -12.95 -16.25
C THR A 6 -8.60 -13.66 -16.19
N GLY A 7 -7.69 -13.16 -15.33
CA GLY A 7 -6.34 -13.69 -15.14
C GLY A 7 -5.82 -13.24 -13.78
N LEU A 8 -4.53 -12.86 -13.71
CA LEU A 8 -3.94 -12.32 -12.49
C LEU A 8 -4.55 -10.96 -12.16
N GLY A 9 -5.36 -10.89 -11.13
CA GLY A 9 -6.06 -9.67 -10.75
C GLY A 9 -6.87 -9.87 -9.47
N ALA A 10 -7.72 -8.89 -9.14
CA ALA A 10 -8.57 -8.90 -7.97
C ALA A 10 -9.96 -8.36 -8.30
N ASN A 11 -10.96 -8.83 -7.57
CA ASN A 11 -12.34 -8.37 -7.68
C ASN A 11 -12.46 -6.84 -7.51
N ILE A 12 -13.35 -6.23 -8.27
CA ILE A 12 -13.70 -4.82 -8.17
C ILE A 12 -15.17 -4.70 -7.74
N TYR A 13 -15.40 -3.90 -6.73
CA TYR A 13 -16.71 -3.62 -6.18
C TYR A 13 -17.09 -2.15 -6.41
N ALA A 14 -18.38 -1.87 -6.53
CA ALA A 14 -18.87 -0.51 -6.44
C ALA A 14 -18.54 0.06 -5.07
N SER A 15 -17.94 1.24 -5.06
CA SER A 15 -17.56 1.96 -3.85
C SER A 15 -18.62 2.94 -3.37
N VAL A 16 -19.65 3.15 -4.20
CA VAL A 16 -20.78 4.02 -3.93
C VAL A 16 -22.09 3.29 -4.25
N TYR A 17 -23.16 3.67 -3.61
CA TYR A 17 -24.50 3.26 -3.98
C TYR A 17 -24.97 4.12 -5.17
N GLY A 18 -25.46 3.47 -6.22
CA GLY A 18 -25.84 4.19 -7.44
C GLY A 18 -26.20 3.26 -8.59
N LYS A 19 -26.19 3.80 -9.79
CA LYS A 19 -26.58 3.10 -11.03
C LYS A 19 -25.42 3.13 -12.01
N VAL A 20 -25.07 1.98 -12.58
CA VAL A 20 -24.15 1.93 -13.72
C VAL A 20 -24.78 2.60 -14.92
N THR A 21 -24.16 3.64 -15.42
CA THR A 21 -24.64 4.42 -16.57
C THR A 21 -23.88 4.11 -17.85
N GLU A 22 -22.59 3.73 -17.73
CA GLU A 22 -21.75 3.43 -18.88
C GLU A 22 -20.69 2.39 -18.53
N ILE A 23 -20.35 1.54 -19.48
CA ILE A 23 -19.23 0.60 -19.42
C ILE A 23 -18.39 0.81 -20.66
N THR A 24 -17.12 1.18 -20.48
CA THR A 24 -16.12 1.30 -21.53
C THR A 24 -15.06 0.21 -21.40
N ASP A 25 -14.06 0.21 -22.25
CA ASP A 25 -12.98 -0.80 -22.20
C ASP A 25 -12.12 -0.68 -20.92
N ASP A 26 -12.06 0.51 -20.30
CA ASP A 26 -11.19 0.82 -19.16
C ASP A 26 -11.93 1.30 -17.90
N ARG A 27 -13.24 1.61 -18.01
CA ARG A 27 -14.03 2.22 -16.91
C ARG A 27 -15.43 1.64 -16.80
N ILE A 28 -15.93 1.60 -15.59
CA ILE A 28 -17.36 1.42 -15.25
C ILE A 28 -17.80 2.72 -14.56
N ILE A 29 -18.69 3.46 -15.20
CA ILE A 29 -19.19 4.73 -14.69
C ILE A 29 -20.45 4.49 -13.88
N ILE A 30 -20.47 5.01 -12.65
CA ILE A 30 -21.59 4.88 -11.72
C ILE A 30 -22.09 6.28 -11.39
N GLU A 31 -23.32 6.55 -11.72
CA GLU A 31 -24.05 7.71 -11.21
C GLU A 31 -24.40 7.42 -9.74
N ALA A 32 -23.73 8.13 -8.84
CA ALA A 32 -23.97 7.97 -7.41
C ALA A 32 -25.34 8.47 -7.02
N ALA A 33 -26.04 7.75 -6.15
CA ALA A 33 -27.29 8.23 -5.57
C ALA A 33 -27.03 9.40 -4.62
N ASP A 34 -28.01 10.32 -4.49
CA ASP A 34 -27.92 11.48 -3.61
C ASP A 34 -27.69 11.07 -2.14
N GLU A 35 -28.32 9.97 -1.72
CA GLU A 35 -28.15 9.40 -0.40
C GLU A 35 -27.25 8.15 -0.48
N GLN A 36 -26.16 8.18 0.27
CA GLN A 36 -25.26 7.06 0.41
C GLN A 36 -25.51 6.37 1.76
N PRO A 37 -25.71 5.04 1.79
CA PRO A 37 -25.83 4.33 3.05
C PRO A 37 -24.52 4.35 3.83
N ASP A 38 -24.61 4.38 5.14
CA ASP A 38 -23.43 4.25 6.03
C ASP A 38 -22.85 2.83 6.03
N GLU A 39 -23.61 1.86 5.53
CA GLU A 39 -23.25 0.45 5.50
C GLU A 39 -22.86 0.02 4.09
N PHE A 40 -21.86 -0.87 4.02
CA PHE A 40 -21.47 -1.54 2.78
C PHE A 40 -22.18 -2.91 2.65
N VAL A 41 -22.25 -3.41 1.42
CA VAL A 41 -22.71 -4.79 1.18
C VAL A 41 -21.53 -5.74 1.42
N PRO A 42 -21.65 -6.68 2.38
CA PRO A 42 -20.59 -7.66 2.64
C PRO A 42 -20.26 -8.52 1.41
N ILE A 43 -19.02 -9.03 1.36
CA ILE A 43 -18.63 -10.03 0.35
C ILE A 43 -19.47 -11.30 0.55
N ASP A 44 -19.89 -11.87 -0.59
CA ASP A 44 -20.59 -13.15 -0.61
C ASP A 44 -19.56 -14.30 -0.61
N VAL A 45 -19.44 -14.96 0.53
CA VAL A 45 -18.54 -16.11 0.72
C VAL A 45 -19.23 -17.17 1.58
N PRO A 46 -18.94 -18.47 1.38
CA PRO A 46 -19.42 -19.54 2.26
C PRO A 46 -19.10 -19.28 3.75
N GLU A 47 -19.90 -19.83 4.66
CA GLU A 47 -19.66 -19.67 6.09
C GLU A 47 -18.33 -20.29 6.55
N ASP A 48 -17.89 -21.35 5.87
CA ASP A 48 -16.65 -22.08 6.11
C ASP A 48 -15.49 -21.58 5.24
N ALA A 49 -15.64 -20.44 4.55
CA ALA A 49 -14.58 -19.87 3.72
C ALA A 49 -13.30 -19.65 4.52
N SER A 50 -12.17 -20.04 3.96
CA SER A 50 -10.89 -19.76 4.58
C SER A 50 -10.60 -18.25 4.61
N LYS A 51 -9.76 -17.80 5.56
CA LYS A 51 -9.32 -16.40 5.61
C LYS A 51 -8.70 -15.94 4.29
N LEU A 52 -7.95 -16.82 3.62
CA LEU A 52 -7.37 -16.55 2.30
C LEU A 52 -8.46 -16.32 1.24
N ASP A 53 -9.53 -17.13 1.24
CA ASP A 53 -10.62 -16.96 0.30
C ASP A 53 -11.41 -15.68 0.56
N MET A 54 -11.57 -15.28 1.82
CA MET A 54 -12.17 -13.98 2.17
C MET A 54 -11.34 -12.80 1.65
N VAL A 55 -10.00 -12.86 1.76
CA VAL A 55 -9.08 -11.84 1.21
C VAL A 55 -9.18 -11.77 -0.32
N LYS A 56 -9.24 -12.93 -0.99
CA LYS A 56 -9.44 -13.00 -2.45
C LYS A 56 -10.79 -12.43 -2.86
N ALA A 57 -11.86 -12.87 -2.20
CA ALA A 57 -13.22 -12.40 -2.46
C ALA A 57 -13.34 -10.89 -2.27
N ALA A 58 -12.79 -10.34 -1.20
CA ALA A 58 -12.81 -8.91 -0.93
C ALA A 58 -12.04 -8.07 -1.98
N GLY A 59 -11.25 -8.70 -2.82
CA GLY A 59 -10.47 -8.02 -3.86
C GLY A 59 -9.33 -7.16 -3.29
N VAL A 60 -8.71 -7.60 -2.20
CA VAL A 60 -7.56 -6.90 -1.60
C VAL A 60 -6.34 -6.99 -2.50
N VAL A 61 -5.69 -5.88 -2.72
CA VAL A 61 -4.45 -5.75 -3.50
C VAL A 61 -3.35 -5.09 -2.67
N GLY A 62 -2.13 -5.11 -3.17
CA GLY A 62 -1.02 -4.35 -2.58
C GLY A 62 -1.27 -2.85 -2.68
N MET A 63 -1.76 -2.24 -1.59
CA MET A 63 -2.25 -0.85 -1.55
C MET A 63 -1.12 0.20 -1.63
N GLY A 64 0.12 -0.18 -1.38
CA GLY A 64 1.28 0.73 -1.39
C GLY A 64 2.14 0.65 -2.65
N GLY A 65 1.69 0.02 -3.74
CA GLY A 65 2.52 -0.20 -4.92
C GLY A 65 1.76 -0.64 -6.15
N ALA A 66 2.27 -1.66 -6.85
CA ALA A 66 1.79 -2.11 -8.15
C ALA A 66 0.42 -2.82 -8.13
N GLY A 67 -0.26 -2.94 -7.00
CA GLY A 67 -1.59 -3.53 -6.93
C GLY A 67 -1.61 -5.06 -7.10
N PHE A 68 -0.52 -5.75 -6.79
CA PHE A 68 -0.48 -7.20 -6.87
C PHE A 68 -1.55 -7.84 -5.97
N PRO A 69 -2.35 -8.82 -6.45
CA PRO A 69 -3.43 -9.41 -5.66
C PRO A 69 -2.93 -10.03 -4.36
N THR A 70 -3.43 -9.52 -3.23
CA THR A 70 -2.95 -9.94 -1.91
C THR A 70 -3.26 -11.41 -1.63
N GLY A 71 -4.42 -11.92 -2.10
CA GLY A 71 -4.75 -13.33 -1.97
C GLY A 71 -3.82 -14.27 -2.75
N VAL A 72 -3.13 -13.78 -3.79
CA VAL A 72 -2.07 -14.54 -4.47
C VAL A 72 -0.77 -14.44 -3.68
N LYS A 73 -0.40 -13.24 -3.23
CA LYS A 73 0.81 -13.00 -2.43
C LYS A 73 0.83 -13.80 -1.13
N LEU A 74 -0.30 -13.91 -0.44
CA LEU A 74 -0.42 -14.64 0.82
C LEU A 74 -0.64 -16.16 0.64
N ASN A 75 -0.83 -16.64 -0.58
CA ASN A 75 -1.02 -18.07 -0.85
C ASN A 75 0.33 -18.83 -0.85
N ILE A 76 0.99 -18.84 0.27
CA ILE A 76 2.28 -19.48 0.49
C ILE A 76 2.33 -20.03 1.92
N ASN A 77 2.95 -21.20 2.11
CA ASN A 77 3.23 -21.74 3.44
C ASN A 77 4.70 -21.48 3.79
N LEU A 78 4.94 -20.41 4.56
CA LEU A 78 6.30 -20.01 4.95
C LEU A 78 6.96 -20.97 5.95
N ALA A 79 6.17 -21.78 6.67
CA ALA A 79 6.73 -22.81 7.55
C ALA A 79 7.42 -23.93 6.75
N GLU A 80 6.89 -24.26 5.57
CA GLU A 80 7.41 -25.29 4.69
C GLU A 80 8.30 -24.77 3.54
N THR A 81 8.28 -23.44 3.31
CA THR A 81 9.07 -22.82 2.25
C THR A 81 10.55 -22.86 2.63
N PRO A 82 11.40 -23.55 1.86
CA PRO A 82 12.84 -23.53 2.11
C PRO A 82 13.42 -22.14 1.82
N MET A 83 14.51 -21.81 2.48
CA MET A 83 15.27 -20.63 2.09
C MET A 83 15.86 -20.84 0.69
N GLY A 84 15.77 -19.83 -0.15
CA GLY A 84 16.38 -19.81 -1.48
C GLY A 84 17.90 -19.77 -1.40
N GLU A 85 18.55 -20.05 -2.52
CA GLU A 85 20.00 -19.91 -2.63
C GLU A 85 20.40 -18.44 -2.51
N ILE A 86 21.37 -18.16 -1.64
CA ILE A 86 21.90 -16.81 -1.45
C ILE A 86 23.13 -16.64 -2.33
N ASN A 87 23.10 -15.64 -3.20
CA ASN A 87 24.24 -15.28 -4.03
C ASN A 87 25.36 -14.66 -3.15
N PRO A 88 26.53 -15.30 -3.02
CA PRO A 88 27.62 -14.81 -2.18
C PRO A 88 28.28 -13.54 -2.73
N GLU A 89 28.15 -13.26 -4.03
CA GLU A 89 28.73 -12.05 -4.64
C GLU A 89 28.07 -10.77 -4.15
N ILE A 90 26.74 -10.82 -3.87
CA ILE A 90 26.00 -9.68 -3.34
C ILE A 90 25.78 -9.76 -1.81
N ASN A 91 26.24 -10.84 -1.19
CA ASN A 91 26.19 -11.08 0.26
C ASN A 91 27.56 -11.53 0.83
N PRO A 92 28.65 -10.80 0.56
CA PRO A 92 30.00 -11.25 0.97
C PRO A 92 30.21 -11.28 2.49
N GLU A 93 29.38 -10.55 3.22
CA GLU A 93 29.44 -10.45 4.70
C GLU A 93 28.75 -11.62 5.40
N LEU A 94 27.90 -12.39 4.68
CA LEU A 94 27.15 -13.46 5.30
C LEU A 94 28.02 -14.72 5.47
N PRO A 95 27.89 -15.43 6.60
CA PRO A 95 28.54 -16.71 6.79
C PRO A 95 28.01 -17.75 5.78
N LYS A 96 28.82 -18.74 5.44
CA LYS A 96 28.48 -19.78 4.46
C LYS A 96 27.28 -20.65 4.87
N ASP A 97 27.05 -20.75 6.17
CA ASP A 97 25.95 -21.47 6.81
C ASP A 97 24.80 -20.55 7.25
N PHE A 98 24.76 -19.33 6.70
CA PHE A 98 23.66 -18.41 7.00
C PHE A 98 22.31 -19.02 6.61
N SER A 99 21.36 -18.93 7.53
CA SER A 99 19.99 -19.37 7.31
C SER A 99 19.00 -18.47 8.01
N ILE A 100 17.79 -18.40 7.46
CA ILE A 100 16.62 -17.75 8.08
C ILE A 100 15.77 -18.88 8.65
N ASP A 101 15.72 -18.98 9.97
CA ASP A 101 15.19 -20.15 10.69
C ASP A 101 13.67 -20.31 10.56
N CYS A 102 12.93 -19.22 10.36
CA CYS A 102 11.46 -19.24 10.30
C CYS A 102 10.90 -18.33 9.22
N GLY A 103 9.58 -18.43 8.99
CA GLY A 103 8.86 -17.56 8.07
C GLY A 103 8.57 -16.18 8.66
N TYR A 104 8.66 -15.14 7.85
CA TYR A 104 8.45 -13.76 8.25
C TYR A 104 7.35 -13.05 7.44
N ILE A 105 6.50 -12.29 8.13
CA ILE A 105 5.77 -11.17 7.52
C ILE A 105 6.58 -9.90 7.74
N LEU A 106 6.92 -9.18 6.69
CA LEU A 106 7.60 -7.89 6.76
C LEU A 106 6.57 -6.80 6.43
N ILE A 107 6.25 -5.98 7.43
CA ILE A 107 5.31 -4.86 7.22
C ILE A 107 6.07 -3.64 6.75
N ASN A 108 5.79 -3.23 5.52
CA ASN A 108 6.33 -2.02 4.93
C ASN A 108 5.54 -0.79 5.43
N ALA A 109 6.08 -0.13 6.44
CA ALA A 109 5.62 1.14 7.00
C ALA A 109 6.60 2.29 6.71
N ALA A 110 7.41 2.15 5.65
CA ALA A 110 8.47 3.11 5.33
C ALA A 110 7.95 4.48 4.89
N GLU A 111 6.71 4.56 4.35
CA GLU A 111 6.19 5.79 3.71
C GLU A 111 7.26 6.40 2.82
N CYS A 112 7.66 5.65 1.76
CA CYS A 112 8.92 5.89 1.05
C CYS A 112 8.90 7.19 0.24
N GLU A 113 7.77 7.47 -0.41
CA GLU A 113 7.59 8.65 -1.25
C GLU A 113 7.58 9.94 -0.41
N PRO A 114 8.28 11.00 -0.85
CA PRO A 114 8.32 12.25 -0.11
C PRO A 114 6.94 12.89 0.06
N GLY A 115 6.67 13.35 1.29
CA GLY A 115 5.47 14.13 1.59
C GLY A 115 4.17 13.33 1.73
N LEU A 116 4.20 12.00 1.66
CA LEU A 116 3.06 11.14 1.96
C LEU A 116 3.01 10.87 3.47
N GLU A 117 1.78 10.79 4.01
CA GLU A 117 1.56 10.63 5.46
C GLU A 117 0.40 9.67 5.79
N HIS A 118 -0.29 9.09 4.80
CA HIS A 118 -1.49 8.28 5.02
C HIS A 118 -1.23 6.95 5.73
N ASN A 119 -0.13 6.25 5.44
CA ASN A 119 0.22 5.01 6.16
C ASN A 119 0.61 5.31 7.61
N THR A 120 1.36 6.40 7.83
CA THR A 120 1.76 6.84 9.16
C THR A 120 0.55 7.21 10.00
N GLN A 121 -0.38 8.00 9.43
CA GLN A 121 -1.62 8.36 10.10
C GLN A 121 -2.50 7.12 10.38
N GLN A 122 -2.53 6.15 9.48
CA GLN A 122 -3.26 4.91 9.72
C GLN A 122 -2.70 4.14 10.92
N ILE A 123 -1.38 4.04 11.04
CA ILE A 123 -0.76 3.45 12.22
C ILE A 123 -1.17 4.20 13.48
N GLU A 124 -1.13 5.54 13.47
CA GLU A 124 -1.44 6.37 14.64
C GLU A 124 -2.90 6.23 15.08
N THR A 125 -3.84 6.10 14.14
CA THR A 125 -5.29 6.13 14.42
C THR A 125 -5.95 4.75 14.47
N GLN A 126 -5.34 3.73 13.83
CA GLN A 126 -5.91 2.39 13.67
C GLN A 126 -4.91 1.27 14.04
N THR A 127 -4.04 1.51 15.02
CA THR A 127 -2.96 0.59 15.43
C THR A 127 -3.50 -0.83 15.67
N ASP A 128 -4.62 -0.98 16.37
CA ASP A 128 -5.20 -2.30 16.68
C ASP A 128 -5.64 -3.05 15.43
N LYS A 129 -6.19 -2.34 14.42
CA LYS A 129 -6.56 -2.92 13.13
C LYS A 129 -5.33 -3.36 12.35
N VAL A 130 -4.25 -2.54 12.37
CA VAL A 130 -2.95 -2.92 11.78
C VAL A 130 -2.43 -4.23 12.38
N ILE A 131 -2.38 -4.32 13.71
CA ILE A 131 -1.91 -5.53 14.40
C ILE A 131 -2.79 -6.74 14.09
N ARG A 132 -4.11 -6.59 14.04
CA ARG A 132 -5.02 -7.69 13.65
C ARG A 132 -4.73 -8.17 12.24
N GLY A 133 -4.60 -7.26 11.27
CA GLY A 133 -4.27 -7.60 9.90
C GLY A 133 -2.94 -8.32 9.76
N ILE A 134 -1.93 -7.90 10.52
CA ILE A 134 -0.64 -8.58 10.62
C ILE A 134 -0.83 -10.03 11.08
N LYS A 135 -1.58 -10.25 12.17
CA LYS A 135 -1.84 -11.58 12.70
C LYS A 135 -2.55 -12.48 11.70
N TYR A 136 -3.50 -11.94 10.94
CA TYR A 136 -4.15 -12.69 9.86
C TYR A 136 -3.18 -13.03 8.72
N CYS A 137 -2.29 -12.11 8.33
CA CYS A 137 -1.25 -12.43 7.35
C CYS A 137 -0.32 -13.54 7.85
N MET A 138 0.09 -13.50 9.12
CA MET A 138 0.89 -14.56 9.75
C MET A 138 0.16 -15.91 9.73
N GLU A 139 -1.10 -15.93 10.12
CA GLU A 139 -1.91 -17.15 10.17
C GLU A 139 -2.09 -17.76 8.77
N ILE A 140 -2.45 -16.95 7.77
CA ILE A 140 -2.66 -17.40 6.40
C ILE A 140 -1.37 -17.99 5.81
N THR A 141 -0.21 -17.39 6.08
CA THR A 141 1.07 -17.79 5.50
C THR A 141 1.87 -18.74 6.39
N HIS A 142 1.38 -19.07 7.57
CA HIS A 142 2.11 -19.83 8.60
C HIS A 142 3.46 -19.17 8.96
N ALA A 143 3.54 -17.84 8.93
CA ALA A 143 4.70 -17.10 9.37
C ALA A 143 4.77 -17.08 10.91
N GLU A 144 5.96 -17.31 11.45
CA GLU A 144 6.15 -17.34 12.91
C GLU A 144 6.45 -15.97 13.50
N LYS A 145 7.01 -15.06 12.69
CA LYS A 145 7.46 -13.74 13.14
C LYS A 145 7.05 -12.63 12.19
N THR A 146 6.95 -11.44 12.72
CA THR A 146 6.74 -10.20 11.94
C THR A 146 7.74 -9.13 12.34
N ILE A 147 8.22 -8.38 11.36
CA ILE A 147 8.99 -7.17 11.55
C ILE A 147 8.27 -6.01 10.88
N ILE A 148 7.94 -4.97 11.64
CA ILE A 148 7.36 -3.72 11.11
C ILE A 148 8.52 -2.78 10.79
N ALA A 149 8.78 -2.56 9.50
CA ALA A 149 9.84 -1.69 9.01
C ALA A 149 9.32 -0.25 8.86
N ILE A 150 9.71 0.64 9.76
CA ILE A 150 9.24 2.02 9.83
C ILE A 150 10.41 2.99 9.93
N LYS A 151 10.31 4.14 9.23
CA LYS A 151 11.35 5.18 9.31
C LYS A 151 11.38 5.83 10.70
N LYS A 152 12.58 6.00 11.23
CA LYS A 152 12.84 6.56 12.58
C LYS A 152 12.21 7.93 12.83
N LYS A 153 11.88 8.70 11.78
CA LYS A 153 11.27 10.03 11.89
C LYS A 153 9.79 10.02 12.31
N HIS A 154 9.11 8.89 12.16
CA HIS A 154 7.66 8.77 12.44
C HIS A 154 7.39 8.50 13.93
N HIS A 155 7.79 9.43 14.80
CA HIS A 155 7.81 9.23 16.26
C HIS A 155 6.44 8.89 16.86
N LYS A 156 5.34 9.49 16.37
CA LYS A 156 3.99 9.22 16.90
C LYS A 156 3.55 7.78 16.57
N ALA A 157 3.71 7.38 15.31
CA ALA A 157 3.40 6.03 14.87
C ALA A 157 4.26 4.98 15.60
N ILE A 158 5.56 5.24 15.78
CA ILE A 158 6.46 4.38 16.56
C ILE A 158 5.96 4.24 17.99
N LYS A 159 5.56 5.33 18.65
CA LYS A 159 5.03 5.28 20.01
C LYS A 159 3.72 4.48 20.11
N ALA A 160 2.83 4.62 19.12
CA ALA A 160 1.58 3.86 19.06
C ALA A 160 1.87 2.36 18.90
N LEU A 161 2.78 2.00 17.99
CA LEU A 161 3.23 0.61 17.81
C LEU A 161 3.90 0.05 19.07
N GLN A 162 4.81 0.79 19.70
CA GLN A 162 5.48 0.34 20.94
C GLN A 162 4.47 -0.10 22.00
N LYS A 163 3.43 0.74 22.21
CA LYS A 163 2.36 0.43 23.16
C LYS A 163 1.56 -0.81 22.76
N ALA A 164 1.22 -0.95 21.48
CA ALA A 164 0.45 -2.09 20.99
C ALA A 164 1.24 -3.40 21.05
N LEU A 165 2.56 -3.33 20.88
CA LEU A 165 3.45 -4.49 20.85
C LEU A 165 3.92 -4.98 22.24
N GLU A 166 3.58 -4.30 23.33
CA GLU A 166 3.99 -4.72 24.69
C GLU A 166 3.63 -6.18 25.03
N LYS A 167 2.57 -6.69 24.42
CA LYS A 167 2.07 -8.07 24.63
C LYS A 167 2.27 -9.00 23.45
N GLU A 168 2.97 -8.56 22.41
CA GLU A 168 3.11 -9.27 21.13
C GLU A 168 4.54 -9.75 20.94
N SER A 169 4.86 -10.94 21.44
CA SER A 169 6.23 -11.48 21.38
C SER A 169 6.70 -11.84 19.97
N ALA A 170 5.78 -12.12 19.05
CA ALA A 170 6.09 -12.51 17.66
C ALA A 170 6.22 -11.33 16.70
N ILE A 171 5.87 -10.11 17.12
CA ILE A 171 5.87 -8.90 16.28
C ILE A 171 6.87 -7.91 16.85
N THR A 172 7.83 -7.50 16.02
CA THR A 172 8.87 -6.54 16.41
C THR A 172 8.89 -5.35 15.45
N MET A 173 9.65 -4.30 15.78
CA MET A 173 9.88 -3.16 14.90
C MET A 173 11.35 -3.08 14.49
N HIS A 174 11.59 -2.69 13.24
CA HIS A 174 12.89 -2.29 12.73
C HIS A 174 12.84 -0.82 12.29
N LEU A 175 13.78 -0.01 12.78
CA LEU A 175 13.84 1.40 12.48
C LEU A 175 14.70 1.66 11.24
N LEU A 176 14.03 1.96 10.13
CA LEU A 176 14.67 2.28 8.85
C LEU A 176 15.34 3.66 8.86
N PRO A 177 16.45 3.83 8.12
CA PRO A 177 16.98 5.15 7.81
C PRO A 177 16.00 5.97 6.96
N ASP A 178 16.06 7.31 7.08
CA ASP A 178 15.20 8.19 6.28
C ASP A 178 15.85 8.52 4.93
N ILE A 179 15.99 7.51 4.11
CA ILE A 179 16.49 7.63 2.72
C ILE A 179 15.53 6.93 1.75
N TYR A 180 15.63 7.27 0.48
CA TYR A 180 14.93 6.61 -0.61
C TYR A 180 15.89 5.59 -1.29
N PRO A 181 15.43 4.39 -1.68
CA PRO A 181 14.08 3.81 -1.66
C PRO A 181 13.86 2.76 -0.55
N MET A 182 13.92 3.10 0.72
CA MET A 182 13.77 2.15 1.85
C MET A 182 12.43 1.39 1.90
N GLY A 183 11.45 1.77 1.09
CA GLY A 183 10.17 1.05 0.94
C GLY A 183 10.13 0.08 -0.24
N GLU A 184 11.22 -0.10 -0.99
CA GLU A 184 11.31 -1.15 -2.00
C GLU A 184 11.41 -2.52 -1.32
N GLU A 185 10.73 -3.55 -1.86
CA GLU A 185 10.57 -4.84 -1.17
C GLU A 185 11.91 -5.51 -0.80
N ARG A 186 12.89 -5.48 -1.70
CA ARG A 186 14.24 -6.06 -1.44
C ARG A 186 15.03 -5.24 -0.44
N ALA A 187 14.85 -3.90 -0.45
CA ALA A 187 15.43 -3.04 0.58
C ALA A 187 14.85 -3.35 1.96
N VAL A 188 13.55 -3.59 2.07
CA VAL A 188 12.90 -4.02 3.33
C VAL A 188 13.44 -5.38 3.77
N VAL A 189 13.60 -6.35 2.88
CA VAL A 189 14.20 -7.66 3.20
C VAL A 189 15.63 -7.49 3.70
N ARG A 190 16.46 -6.72 3.00
CA ARG A 190 17.84 -6.45 3.40
C ARG A 190 17.93 -5.82 4.79
N GLU A 191 17.15 -4.78 5.04
CA GLU A 191 17.18 -4.08 6.32
C GLU A 191 16.65 -4.94 7.49
N CYS A 192 15.63 -5.75 7.24
CA CYS A 192 15.00 -6.55 8.29
C CYS A 192 15.68 -7.90 8.54
N LEU A 193 16.18 -8.54 7.49
CA LEU A 193 16.71 -9.91 7.56
C LEU A 193 18.20 -10.01 7.23
N GLY A 194 18.85 -8.91 6.83
CA GLY A 194 20.27 -8.86 6.53
C GLY A 194 20.68 -9.55 5.23
N VAL A 195 19.74 -9.84 4.33
CA VAL A 195 19.97 -10.57 3.08
C VAL A 195 19.69 -9.68 1.87
N ASN A 196 20.62 -9.58 0.95
CA ASN A 196 20.41 -8.99 -0.36
C ASN A 196 19.83 -10.05 -1.32
N LEU A 197 18.67 -9.75 -1.89
CA LEU A 197 18.07 -10.53 -2.97
C LEU A 197 18.51 -9.98 -4.32
N ASP A 198 18.78 -10.85 -5.29
CA ASP A 198 19.04 -10.41 -6.66
C ASP A 198 17.76 -9.96 -7.37
N THR A 199 17.89 -9.47 -8.60
CA THR A 199 16.77 -8.89 -9.37
C THR A 199 15.71 -9.90 -9.78
N THR A 200 16.00 -11.19 -9.73
CA THR A 200 15.11 -12.29 -10.12
C THR A 200 14.41 -12.92 -8.92
N GLN A 201 14.94 -12.70 -7.72
CA GLN A 201 14.41 -13.28 -6.49
C GLN A 201 13.25 -12.49 -5.91
N LEU A 202 12.25 -13.22 -5.42
CA LEU A 202 11.15 -12.68 -4.63
C LEU A 202 11.48 -12.73 -3.12
N PRO A 203 10.82 -11.95 -2.28
CA PRO A 203 10.99 -12.01 -0.82
C PRO A 203 10.85 -13.41 -0.22
N SER A 204 10.09 -14.30 -0.87
CA SER A 204 9.94 -15.71 -0.45
C SER A 204 11.26 -16.50 -0.47
N ALA A 205 12.26 -16.10 -1.26
CA ALA A 205 13.60 -16.67 -1.21
C ALA A 205 14.29 -16.43 0.16
N ALA A 206 13.92 -15.35 0.84
CA ALA A 206 14.30 -15.08 2.24
C ALA A 206 13.22 -15.52 3.25
N ARG A 207 12.37 -16.48 2.90
CA ARG A 207 11.27 -16.96 3.74
C ARG A 207 10.38 -15.83 4.26
N ALA A 208 10.12 -14.81 3.43
CA ALA A 208 9.38 -13.63 3.81
C ALA A 208 8.29 -13.25 2.80
N VAL A 209 7.25 -12.58 3.30
CA VAL A 209 6.25 -11.88 2.49
C VAL A 209 6.22 -10.43 2.97
N VAL A 210 6.37 -9.50 2.04
CA VAL A 210 6.30 -8.05 2.32
C VAL A 210 4.87 -7.56 2.11
N VAL A 211 4.29 -6.92 3.11
CA VAL A 211 2.90 -6.41 3.10
C VAL A 211 2.90 -4.93 3.51
N ASN A 212 2.22 -4.07 2.76
CA ASN A 212 2.04 -2.67 3.13
C ASN A 212 1.06 -2.54 4.32
N VAL A 213 1.19 -1.50 5.12
CA VAL A 213 0.35 -1.20 6.30
C VAL A 213 -1.13 -1.19 5.96
N GLU A 214 -1.54 -0.44 4.93
CA GLU A 214 -2.94 -0.35 4.53
C GLU A 214 -3.47 -1.70 4.03
N THR A 215 -2.64 -2.45 3.29
CA THR A 215 -2.98 -3.81 2.85
C THR A 215 -3.30 -4.72 4.04
N ALA A 216 -2.50 -4.67 5.11
CA ALA A 216 -2.78 -5.43 6.32
C ALA A 216 -4.13 -5.03 6.95
N CYS A 217 -4.46 -3.74 7.01
CA CYS A 217 -5.77 -3.28 7.48
C CYS A 217 -6.91 -3.80 6.60
N ARG A 218 -6.76 -3.79 5.27
CA ARG A 218 -7.79 -4.32 4.35
C ARG A 218 -7.96 -5.84 4.49
N VAL A 219 -6.89 -6.57 4.84
CA VAL A 219 -6.98 -8.00 5.20
C VAL A 219 -7.82 -8.17 6.47
N ALA A 220 -7.63 -7.33 7.50
CA ALA A 220 -8.45 -7.38 8.70
C ALA A 220 -9.93 -7.08 8.39
N GLU A 221 -10.21 -6.04 7.63
CA GLU A 221 -11.59 -5.68 7.23
C GLU A 221 -12.28 -6.80 6.42
N ALA A 222 -11.54 -7.44 5.51
CA ALA A 222 -12.07 -8.55 4.72
C ALA A 222 -12.49 -9.74 5.60
N ILE A 223 -11.75 -10.02 6.66
CA ILE A 223 -11.98 -11.18 7.53
C ILE A 223 -12.97 -10.85 8.64
N ASP A 224 -12.79 -9.74 9.36
CA ASP A 224 -13.61 -9.38 10.52
C ASP A 224 -15.01 -8.87 10.12
N GLU A 225 -15.06 -8.08 9.05
CA GLU A 225 -16.24 -7.31 8.66
C GLU A 225 -16.86 -7.84 7.36
N LYS A 226 -16.22 -8.79 6.66
CA LYS A 226 -16.54 -9.19 5.28
C LYS A 226 -16.60 -7.98 4.33
N ARG A 227 -15.78 -6.96 4.59
CA ARG A 227 -15.78 -5.70 3.83
C ARG A 227 -15.02 -5.87 2.52
N PRO A 228 -15.64 -5.55 1.37
CA PRO A 228 -14.91 -5.50 0.10
C PRO A 228 -13.91 -4.34 0.10
N CYS A 229 -12.83 -4.47 -0.67
CA CYS A 229 -11.81 -3.43 -0.82
C CYS A 229 -12.33 -2.31 -1.77
N ILE A 230 -13.09 -1.38 -1.20
CA ILE A 230 -13.83 -0.32 -1.91
C ILE A 230 -13.30 1.09 -1.63
N SER A 231 -12.29 1.21 -0.81
CA SER A 231 -11.76 2.51 -0.41
C SER A 231 -10.24 2.52 -0.34
N LYS A 232 -9.66 3.72 -0.35
CA LYS A 232 -8.21 3.97 -0.34
C LYS A 232 -7.87 5.12 0.61
N ASN A 233 -6.78 4.97 1.35
CA ASN A 233 -6.18 6.07 2.10
C ASN A 233 -5.14 6.76 1.22
N LEU A 234 -5.16 8.08 1.16
CA LEU A 234 -4.23 8.83 0.32
C LEU A 234 -3.89 10.21 0.89
N THR A 235 -2.83 10.78 0.37
CA THR A 235 -2.37 12.14 0.71
C THR A 235 -2.57 13.05 -0.50
N VAL A 236 -3.23 14.21 -0.30
CA VAL A 236 -3.29 15.30 -1.30
C VAL A 236 -2.36 16.41 -0.85
N ARG A 237 -1.49 16.88 -1.73
CA ARG A 237 -0.48 17.88 -1.39
C ARG A 237 -0.03 18.69 -2.60
N GLY A 238 0.65 19.79 -2.35
CA GLY A 238 1.31 20.57 -3.39
C GLY A 238 0.81 22.01 -3.45
N LYS A 239 0.64 22.55 -4.67
CA LYS A 239 0.22 23.93 -4.89
C LYS A 239 -1.29 24.09 -4.71
N LEU A 240 -1.71 24.09 -3.45
CA LEU A 240 -3.11 24.19 -3.02
C LEU A 240 -3.34 25.50 -2.27
N ASN A 241 -4.59 25.99 -2.28
CA ASN A 241 -5.01 27.07 -1.41
C ASN A 241 -4.80 26.65 0.07
N GLY A 242 -4.15 27.50 0.86
CA GLY A 242 -3.77 27.15 2.23
C GLY A 242 -2.33 26.63 2.40
N GLY A 243 -1.59 26.50 1.30
CA GLY A 243 -0.16 26.14 1.31
C GLY A 243 0.12 24.66 1.08
N ASN A 244 1.38 24.26 1.27
CA ASN A 244 1.88 22.91 0.96
C ASN A 244 1.72 21.94 2.15
N ALA A 245 0.68 22.06 2.96
CA ALA A 245 0.37 21.10 4.02
C ALA A 245 -0.13 19.77 3.39
N ALA A 246 0.15 18.64 4.05
CA ALA A 246 -0.42 17.37 3.65
C ALA A 246 -1.88 17.27 4.12
N HIS A 247 -2.78 16.98 3.20
CA HIS A 247 -4.17 16.65 3.48
C HIS A 247 -4.32 15.14 3.38
N VAL A 248 -4.46 14.47 4.52
CA VAL A 248 -4.62 13.01 4.55
C VAL A 248 -6.10 12.67 4.59
N TYR A 249 -6.53 11.89 3.61
CA TYR A 249 -7.89 11.38 3.51
C TYR A 249 -7.89 9.87 3.76
N MET A 250 -8.70 9.46 4.71
CA MET A 250 -8.91 8.05 5.05
C MET A 250 -10.21 7.55 4.43
N ASP A 251 -10.21 6.30 4.01
CA ASP A 251 -11.40 5.61 3.50
C ASP A 251 -12.10 6.31 2.31
N VAL A 252 -11.32 6.93 1.41
CA VAL A 252 -11.87 7.55 0.20
C VAL A 252 -12.42 6.46 -0.73
N PRO A 253 -13.66 6.55 -1.19
CA PRO A 253 -14.21 5.59 -2.14
C PRO A 253 -13.39 5.51 -3.42
N VAL A 254 -13.05 4.31 -3.86
CA VAL A 254 -12.37 4.10 -5.16
C VAL A 254 -13.27 4.59 -6.29
N GLY A 255 -12.70 5.36 -7.22
CA GLY A 255 -13.47 5.95 -8.32
C GLY A 255 -13.80 7.43 -8.15
N VAL A 256 -13.63 8.01 -6.95
CA VAL A 256 -13.72 9.47 -6.76
C VAL A 256 -12.69 10.15 -7.66
N SER A 257 -13.06 11.27 -8.28
CA SER A 257 -12.16 11.98 -9.19
C SER A 257 -11.02 12.70 -8.44
N VAL A 258 -9.90 12.81 -9.10
CA VAL A 258 -8.74 13.59 -8.63
C VAL A 258 -9.15 15.03 -8.34
N GLY A 259 -9.94 15.64 -9.23
CA GLY A 259 -10.41 17.01 -9.08
C GLY A 259 -11.25 17.23 -7.83
N GLU A 260 -12.17 16.31 -7.52
CA GLU A 260 -13.00 16.40 -6.31
C GLU A 260 -12.16 16.37 -5.03
N LEU A 261 -11.11 15.56 -4.97
CA LEU A 261 -10.21 15.51 -3.83
C LEU A 261 -9.33 16.76 -3.72
N ILE A 262 -8.90 17.33 -4.85
CA ILE A 262 -8.16 18.61 -4.88
C ILE A 262 -9.07 19.74 -4.39
N GLU A 263 -10.32 19.82 -4.84
CA GLU A 263 -11.28 20.81 -4.36
C GLU A 263 -11.55 20.67 -2.86
N LYS A 264 -11.70 19.44 -2.37
CA LYS A 264 -11.85 19.14 -0.95
C LYS A 264 -10.62 19.56 -0.13
N ALA A 265 -9.44 19.55 -0.72
CA ALA A 265 -8.19 20.01 -0.12
C ALA A 265 -7.98 21.54 -0.21
N GLY A 266 -8.98 22.29 -0.70
CA GLY A 266 -8.97 23.74 -0.81
C GLY A 266 -8.83 24.27 -2.24
N GLY A 267 -8.70 23.42 -3.25
CA GLY A 267 -8.51 23.79 -4.64
C GLY A 267 -7.08 24.20 -4.97
N ILE A 268 -6.81 24.37 -6.27
CA ILE A 268 -5.47 24.72 -6.78
C ILE A 268 -5.22 26.22 -6.60
N ASP A 269 -4.01 26.58 -6.10
CA ASP A 269 -3.57 27.96 -5.96
C ASP A 269 -2.96 28.51 -7.27
N GLY A 270 -3.80 29.10 -8.10
CA GLY A 270 -3.37 29.77 -9.33
C GLY A 270 -2.82 28.80 -10.40
N LYS A 271 -1.72 29.19 -11.07
CA LYS A 271 -1.10 28.34 -12.11
C LYS A 271 -0.30 27.21 -11.49
N TYR A 272 -0.34 26.06 -12.11
CA TYR A 272 0.40 24.85 -11.69
C TYR A 272 1.10 24.20 -12.90
N GLY A 273 2.02 23.26 -12.63
CA GLY A 273 2.71 22.50 -13.67
C GLY A 273 1.88 21.33 -14.16
N GLU A 274 1.76 20.31 -13.33
CA GLU A 274 0.96 19.12 -13.61
C GLU A 274 0.36 18.55 -12.32
N ILE A 275 -0.59 17.65 -12.49
CA ILE A 275 -1.16 16.85 -11.41
C ILE A 275 -0.57 15.44 -11.52
N ILE A 276 -0.03 14.93 -10.42
CA ILE A 276 0.59 13.62 -10.35
C ILE A 276 -0.27 12.72 -9.47
N MET A 277 -0.68 11.57 -9.99
CA MET A 277 -1.29 10.49 -9.22
C MET A 277 -0.21 9.50 -8.78
N GLY A 278 -0.02 9.38 -7.47
CA GLY A 278 1.04 8.57 -6.85
C GLY A 278 2.06 9.42 -6.11
N GLY A 279 3.26 8.90 -5.87
CA GLY A 279 4.33 9.61 -5.19
C GLY A 279 5.10 10.55 -6.12
N ALA A 280 5.95 11.40 -5.53
CA ALA A 280 6.77 12.36 -6.29
C ALA A 280 7.79 11.70 -7.22
N PHE A 281 8.22 10.46 -6.92
CA PHE A 281 9.22 9.73 -7.70
C PHE A 281 8.61 8.67 -8.62
N THR A 282 7.52 8.03 -8.23
CA THR A 282 6.93 6.92 -8.98
C THR A 282 5.53 7.23 -9.54
N GLY A 283 4.99 8.40 -9.24
CA GLY A 283 3.68 8.82 -9.74
C GLY A 283 3.68 9.11 -11.24
N LYS A 284 2.50 9.27 -11.79
CA LYS A 284 2.28 9.59 -13.21
C LYS A 284 1.41 10.82 -13.34
N SER A 285 1.66 11.61 -14.37
CA SER A 285 0.78 12.73 -14.75
C SER A 285 -0.64 12.23 -14.98
N THR A 286 -1.61 13.01 -14.54
CA THR A 286 -3.04 12.66 -14.61
C THR A 286 -3.91 13.90 -14.82
N GLU A 287 -5.17 13.66 -15.16
CA GLU A 287 -6.19 14.70 -15.35
C GLU A 287 -7.13 14.80 -14.14
N LEU A 288 -7.87 15.89 -14.04
CA LEU A 288 -8.80 16.14 -12.93
C LEU A 288 -9.96 15.13 -12.87
N ASP A 289 -10.40 14.60 -13.99
CA ASP A 289 -11.48 13.62 -14.10
C ASP A 289 -11.03 12.18 -13.89
N ALA A 290 -9.71 11.95 -13.74
CA ALA A 290 -9.18 10.61 -13.49
C ALA A 290 -9.68 10.08 -12.16
N PRO A 291 -10.15 8.81 -12.10
CA PRO A 291 -10.59 8.19 -10.86
C PRO A 291 -9.40 7.75 -10.01
N ILE A 292 -9.49 7.88 -8.70
CA ILE A 292 -8.55 7.19 -7.82
C ILE A 292 -8.78 5.69 -7.87
N THR A 293 -7.71 4.94 -7.68
CA THR A 293 -7.72 3.48 -7.70
C THR A 293 -7.28 2.92 -6.35
N LYS A 294 -7.35 1.61 -6.17
CA LYS A 294 -6.83 0.93 -4.96
C LYS A 294 -5.33 1.16 -4.73
N THR A 295 -4.59 1.65 -5.72
CA THR A 295 -3.14 1.90 -5.64
C THR A 295 -2.76 3.37 -5.58
N THR A 296 -3.73 4.28 -5.62
CA THR A 296 -3.48 5.72 -5.56
C THR A 296 -3.06 6.14 -4.16
N GLY A 297 -1.76 6.27 -3.89
CA GLY A 297 -1.22 6.69 -2.59
C GLY A 297 -1.23 8.20 -2.38
N ALA A 298 -1.19 8.98 -3.46
CA ALA A 298 -1.23 10.43 -3.36
C ALA A 298 -1.79 11.11 -4.62
N ILE A 299 -2.16 12.38 -4.44
CA ILE A 299 -2.39 13.36 -5.50
C ILE A 299 -1.48 14.55 -5.20
N LEU A 300 -0.60 14.88 -6.13
CA LEU A 300 0.36 15.97 -5.99
C LEU A 300 0.10 17.02 -7.07
N VAL A 301 -0.11 18.28 -6.66
CA VAL A 301 -0.21 19.42 -7.59
C VAL A 301 1.15 20.10 -7.61
N THR A 302 1.87 20.05 -8.74
CA THR A 302 3.19 20.62 -8.85
C THR A 302 3.16 22.13 -9.04
N VAL A 303 4.25 22.81 -8.73
CA VAL A 303 4.43 24.21 -9.13
C VAL A 303 4.56 24.32 -10.64
N GLU A 304 4.27 25.49 -11.20
CA GLU A 304 4.52 25.79 -12.62
C GLU A 304 5.98 25.48 -12.99
N PHE A 305 6.19 24.81 -14.11
CA PHE A 305 7.54 24.48 -14.56
C PHE A 305 8.29 25.76 -14.95
N PRO A 306 9.58 25.84 -14.60
CA PRO A 306 10.38 27.00 -14.97
C PRO A 306 10.54 27.07 -16.51
N ASP A 307 10.44 28.27 -17.07
CA ASP A 307 10.85 28.49 -18.47
C ASP A 307 12.37 28.37 -18.56
N LEU A 308 12.84 27.42 -19.33
CA LEU A 308 14.27 27.15 -19.51
C LEU A 308 14.88 28.05 -20.60
N HIS A 309 14.09 28.91 -21.27
CA HIS A 309 14.55 29.87 -22.29
C HIS A 309 15.44 29.24 -23.36
N GLY A 310 15.18 27.99 -23.75
CA GLY A 310 15.97 27.25 -24.74
C GLY A 310 17.31 26.73 -24.22
N ALA A 311 17.54 26.71 -22.90
CA ALA A 311 18.75 26.14 -22.32
C ALA A 311 18.85 24.62 -22.59
N ASN A 312 20.09 24.14 -22.77
CA ASN A 312 20.36 22.71 -22.84
C ASN A 312 20.18 22.08 -21.46
N VAL A 313 19.37 21.04 -21.38
CA VAL A 313 19.14 20.28 -20.13
C VAL A 313 19.82 18.93 -20.23
N GLY A 314 20.67 18.63 -19.25
CA GLY A 314 21.23 17.29 -19.04
C GLY A 314 20.33 16.49 -18.12
N ILE A 315 19.93 15.30 -18.53
CA ILE A 315 19.16 14.36 -17.70
C ILE A 315 20.08 13.24 -17.26
N LEU A 316 20.25 13.10 -15.94
CA LEU A 316 20.89 11.93 -15.33
C LEU A 316 19.83 10.89 -15.02
N VAL A 317 19.92 9.74 -15.67
CA VAL A 317 19.04 8.59 -15.38
C VAL A 317 19.82 7.62 -14.50
N CYS A 318 19.34 7.41 -13.27
CA CYS A 318 19.82 6.31 -12.42
C CYS A 318 19.13 5.02 -12.86
N ALA A 319 19.90 4.01 -13.21
CA ALA A 319 19.42 2.67 -13.56
C ALA A 319 19.25 1.82 -12.31
#